data_9c9038b0cef81d3b12d11df16d93dad3
#
_entry.id   9c9038b0cef81d3b12d11df16d93dad3
#
_cell.length_a   1.000
_cell.length_b   1.000
_cell.length_c   1.000
_cell.angle_alpha   90.00
_cell.angle_beta   90.00
_cell.angle_gamma   90.00
#
_symmetry.space_group_name_H-M   'P 1'
#
loop_
_entity.id
_entity.type
_entity.pdbx_description
1 polymer ?
#
loop_
_entity_poly.entity_id
_entity_poly.type
_entity_poly.pdbx_seq_one_letter_code
_entity_poly.pdbx_strand_id
1 'polypeptide(L)'
;MRLNKFISHNSKYSRREADTLIAEGKVKVNDKVVVDLGLKVTIEDRVEINDKLLRYEENRQYTVIVYNKQKGEIVSKSDPQGRRTIYDTLGAKFKHFIPIGRLDYASEGVLLLSDSVEIANALMHSNLERTYKLKIKGYITQKMIDAMTNGIVIDDASKGAHEKSKITSMTFAPFIAYQIQKNDHNYSRLKVIITEGKNRELRRFFAAFDSEVVDLKRLEFGGISLNNLPSGKSRYLSKEEYKNLREFLKNDGKIDNSFKA
;
A
#
# COMPACT_ATOMS: atom_id res chain seq x y z
N MET A 1 -15.86 -3.04 16.58
CA MET A 1 -14.40 -3.15 16.23
C MET A 1 -13.55 -2.94 17.49
N ARG A 2 -12.20 -3.24 17.49
CA ARG A 2 -11.36 -2.93 18.66
C ARG A 2 -11.29 -1.41 18.90
N LEU A 3 -11.28 -0.99 20.18
CA LEU A 3 -11.29 0.41 20.59
C LEU A 3 -10.11 1.22 19.98
N ASN A 4 -8.89 0.67 19.99
CA ASN A 4 -7.73 1.33 19.35
C ASN A 4 -7.91 1.52 17.85
N LYS A 5 -8.59 0.58 17.18
CA LYS A 5 -8.94 0.71 15.75
C LYS A 5 -9.98 1.81 15.56
N PHE A 6 -11.02 1.86 16.39
CA PHE A 6 -12.04 2.90 16.36
C PHE A 6 -11.44 4.29 16.53
N ILE A 7 -10.58 4.47 17.55
CA ILE A 7 -9.87 5.72 17.82
C ILE A 7 -9.02 6.13 16.61
N SER A 8 -8.23 5.20 16.06
CA SER A 8 -7.33 5.53 14.93
C SER A 8 -8.07 5.86 13.62
N HIS A 9 -9.30 5.39 13.46
CA HIS A 9 -10.14 5.70 12.29
C HIS A 9 -10.82 7.08 12.41
N ASN A 10 -11.11 7.51 13.64
CA ASN A 10 -11.93 8.70 13.89
C ASN A 10 -11.15 9.85 14.53
N SER A 11 -9.82 9.74 14.62
CA SER A 11 -8.95 10.76 15.21
C SER A 11 -7.61 10.87 14.49
N LYS A 12 -6.76 11.79 14.96
CA LYS A 12 -5.37 11.95 14.51
C LYS A 12 -4.40 10.90 15.05
N TYR A 13 -4.82 10.09 16.02
CA TYR A 13 -3.97 9.13 16.71
C TYR A 13 -3.76 7.86 15.88
N SER A 14 -2.56 7.32 15.87
CA SER A 14 -2.28 5.97 15.36
C SER A 14 -2.81 4.92 16.34
N ARG A 15 -2.91 3.66 15.91
CA ARG A 15 -3.30 2.55 16.80
C ARG A 15 -2.41 2.42 18.04
N ARG A 16 -1.09 2.61 17.88
CA ARG A 16 -0.13 2.53 18.99
C ARG A 16 -0.32 3.69 19.98
N GLU A 17 -0.52 4.90 19.46
CA GLU A 17 -0.85 6.05 20.31
C GLU A 17 -2.20 5.85 21.03
N ALA A 18 -3.19 5.27 20.34
CA ALA A 18 -4.46 4.91 20.93
C ALA A 18 -4.29 3.86 22.05
N ASP A 19 -3.47 2.83 21.85
CA ASP A 19 -3.15 1.85 22.89
C ASP A 19 -2.51 2.53 24.12
N THR A 20 -1.59 3.48 23.91
CA THR A 20 -0.99 4.27 25.01
C THR A 20 -2.04 5.09 25.75
N LEU A 21 -2.93 5.80 25.02
CA LEU A 21 -4.00 6.59 25.65
C LEU A 21 -4.98 5.72 26.46
N ILE A 22 -5.30 4.53 25.96
CA ILE A 22 -6.16 3.58 26.68
C ILE A 22 -5.45 3.11 27.95
N ALA A 23 -4.19 2.66 27.86
CA ALA A 23 -3.42 2.18 28.99
C ALA A 23 -3.22 3.26 30.09
N GLU A 24 -3.11 4.52 29.68
CA GLU A 24 -3.00 5.66 30.60
C GLU A 24 -4.35 6.12 31.20
N GLY A 25 -5.47 5.44 30.88
CA GLY A 25 -6.80 5.79 31.39
C GLY A 25 -7.37 7.11 30.84
N LYS A 26 -6.84 7.57 29.71
CA LYS A 26 -7.27 8.82 29.02
C LYS A 26 -8.46 8.62 28.09
N VAL A 27 -9.01 7.41 28.01
CA VAL A 27 -10.14 7.05 27.13
C VAL A 27 -11.32 6.63 28.00
N LYS A 28 -12.50 7.19 27.69
CA LYS A 28 -13.78 6.75 28.26
C LYS A 28 -14.63 6.13 27.16
N VAL A 29 -15.37 5.09 27.54
CA VAL A 29 -16.45 4.50 26.71
C VAL A 29 -17.71 4.48 27.56
N ASN A 30 -18.77 5.12 27.06
CA ASN A 30 -20.04 5.26 27.78
C ASN A 30 -19.83 5.79 29.21
N ASP A 31 -19.09 6.91 29.33
CA ASP A 31 -18.74 7.62 30.56
C ASP A 31 -17.82 6.85 31.55
N LYS A 32 -17.37 5.63 31.21
CA LYS A 32 -16.47 4.85 32.04
C LYS A 32 -15.05 4.84 31.50
N VAL A 33 -14.07 5.11 32.35
CA VAL A 33 -12.65 4.98 32.02
C VAL A 33 -12.33 3.55 31.63
N VAL A 34 -11.62 3.37 30.53
CA VAL A 34 -11.23 2.06 29.99
C VAL A 34 -9.72 1.99 29.87
N VAL A 35 -9.14 0.87 30.38
CA VAL A 35 -7.72 0.52 30.26
C VAL A 35 -7.50 -0.81 29.54
N ASP A 36 -8.57 -1.53 29.18
CA ASP A 36 -8.51 -2.78 28.44
C ASP A 36 -8.24 -2.55 26.97
N LEU A 37 -7.05 -2.94 26.48
CA LEU A 37 -6.65 -2.86 25.08
C LEU A 37 -7.43 -3.83 24.18
N GLY A 38 -8.12 -4.82 24.74
CA GLY A 38 -8.93 -5.81 24.05
C GLY A 38 -10.38 -5.37 23.80
N LEU A 39 -10.83 -4.30 24.45
CA LEU A 39 -12.21 -3.83 24.38
C LEU A 39 -12.64 -3.60 22.93
N LYS A 40 -13.85 -4.07 22.63
CA LYS A 40 -14.52 -3.84 21.34
C LYS A 40 -15.65 -2.84 21.52
N VAL A 41 -15.77 -1.93 20.59
CA VAL A 41 -16.82 -0.91 20.54
C VAL A 41 -17.59 -0.96 19.21
N THR A 42 -18.78 -0.42 19.21
CA THR A 42 -19.65 -0.21 18.05
C THR A 42 -19.71 1.28 17.70
N ILE A 43 -20.45 1.66 16.66
CA ILE A 43 -20.69 3.07 16.30
C ILE A 43 -21.66 3.76 17.27
N GLU A 44 -22.40 2.98 18.08
CA GLU A 44 -23.36 3.48 19.07
C GLU A 44 -22.67 3.87 20.39
N ASP A 45 -21.45 3.36 20.61
CA ASP A 45 -20.71 3.64 21.84
C ASP A 45 -20.16 5.07 21.82
N ARG A 46 -20.38 5.79 22.94
CA ARG A 46 -19.82 7.11 23.16
C ARG A 46 -18.36 6.97 23.61
N VAL A 47 -17.43 7.34 22.71
CA VAL A 47 -15.99 7.29 22.99
C VAL A 47 -15.47 8.71 23.22
N GLU A 48 -14.75 8.93 24.32
CA GLU A 48 -14.08 10.20 24.64
C GLU A 48 -12.58 9.99 24.83
N ILE A 49 -11.79 10.99 24.40
CA ILE A 49 -10.33 11.03 24.62
C ILE A 49 -10.00 12.35 25.31
N ASN A 50 -9.40 12.32 26.50
CA ASN A 50 -9.12 13.50 27.32
C ASN A 50 -10.38 14.37 27.49
N ASP A 51 -11.50 13.76 27.85
CA ASP A 51 -12.80 14.37 28.03
C ASP A 51 -13.41 15.07 26.81
N LYS A 52 -12.88 14.76 25.61
CA LYS A 52 -13.41 15.24 24.33
C LYS A 52 -14.05 14.10 23.57
N LEU A 53 -15.33 14.30 23.23
CA LEU A 53 -16.10 13.33 22.44
C LEU A 53 -15.44 13.10 21.07
N LEU A 54 -15.19 11.84 20.77
CA LEU A 54 -14.74 11.40 19.45
C LEU A 54 -15.96 11.20 18.55
N ARG A 55 -16.12 12.10 17.60
CA ARG A 55 -17.25 12.03 16.66
C ARG A 55 -17.01 10.96 15.61
N TYR A 56 -17.96 10.08 15.44
CA TYR A 56 -18.04 9.19 14.28
C TYR A 56 -18.75 9.93 13.14
N GLU A 57 -18.08 10.08 12.01
CA GLU A 57 -18.66 10.65 10.78
C GLU A 57 -18.94 9.53 9.79
N GLU A 58 -20.20 9.12 9.70
CA GLU A 58 -20.67 8.02 8.85
C GLU A 58 -20.45 8.27 7.34
N ASN A 59 -20.39 9.54 6.94
CA ASN A 59 -20.29 9.98 5.54
C ASN A 59 -19.04 10.84 5.27
N ARG A 60 -17.91 10.52 5.93
CA ARG A 60 -16.69 11.28 5.71
C ARG A 60 -16.22 11.16 4.27
N GLN A 61 -16.14 12.28 3.56
CA GLN A 61 -15.49 12.32 2.26
C GLN A 61 -14.01 11.99 2.43
N TYR A 62 -13.49 11.10 1.59
CA TYR A 62 -12.08 10.75 1.60
C TYR A 62 -11.34 11.36 0.41
N THR A 63 -10.08 11.62 0.62
CA THR A 63 -9.17 12.10 -0.40
C THR A 63 -8.14 11.02 -0.73
N VAL A 64 -7.91 10.83 -2.02
CA VAL A 64 -6.81 10.00 -2.52
C VAL A 64 -5.89 10.87 -3.37
N ILE A 65 -4.60 10.72 -3.18
CA ILE A 65 -3.57 11.35 -3.99
C ILE A 65 -2.71 10.31 -4.69
N VAL A 66 -2.21 10.69 -5.86
CA VAL A 66 -1.15 9.99 -6.58
C VAL A 66 0.17 10.67 -6.27
N TYR A 67 1.14 9.92 -5.82
CA TYR A 67 2.50 10.38 -5.62
C TYR A 67 3.44 9.63 -6.55
N ASN A 68 4.25 10.36 -7.33
CA ASN A 68 5.33 9.77 -8.12
C ASN A 68 6.54 9.59 -7.23
N LYS A 69 6.57 8.44 -6.52
CA LYS A 69 7.64 8.12 -5.57
C LYS A 69 8.98 8.03 -6.27
N GLN A 70 9.97 8.68 -5.71
CA GLN A 70 11.37 8.61 -6.14
C GLN A 70 12.06 7.37 -5.56
N LYS A 71 13.14 6.93 -6.20
CA LYS A 71 14.13 6.05 -5.56
C LYS A 71 14.79 6.77 -4.38
N GLY A 72 15.27 6.01 -3.40
CA GLY A 72 15.93 6.59 -2.23
C GLY A 72 14.97 7.13 -1.17
N GLU A 73 13.67 6.79 -1.24
CA GLU A 73 12.68 7.13 -0.22
C GLU A 73 12.04 5.89 0.38
N ILE A 74 11.84 5.91 1.69
CA ILE A 74 11.14 4.85 2.43
C ILE A 74 9.67 5.23 2.55
N VAL A 75 8.79 4.25 2.34
CA VAL A 75 7.35 4.40 2.57
C VAL A 75 7.06 4.14 4.05
N SER A 76 7.36 5.12 4.87
CA SER A 76 7.15 5.11 6.33
C SER A 76 6.99 6.53 6.84
N LYS A 77 6.29 6.72 7.95
CA LYS A 77 6.17 8.01 8.66
C LYS A 77 7.45 8.43 9.39
N SER A 78 8.28 7.45 9.75
CA SER A 78 9.58 7.65 10.38
C SER A 78 10.51 6.50 10.01
N ASP A 79 11.80 6.76 10.05
CA ASP A 79 12.84 5.75 9.86
C ASP A 79 13.91 5.87 10.96
N PRO A 80 14.11 4.81 11.77
CA PRO A 80 15.12 4.83 12.83
C PRO A 80 16.57 5.01 12.33
N GLN A 81 16.83 4.72 11.05
CA GLN A 81 18.13 4.88 10.42
C GLN A 81 18.33 6.26 9.78
N GLY A 82 17.37 7.18 9.92
CA GLY A 82 17.45 8.53 9.39
C GLY A 82 17.37 8.63 7.86
N ARG A 83 16.97 7.56 7.15
CA ARG A 83 16.82 7.61 5.70
C ARG A 83 15.58 8.46 5.34
N ARG A 84 15.67 9.14 4.21
CA ARG A 84 14.58 9.96 3.69
C ARG A 84 13.30 9.16 3.51
N THR A 85 12.18 9.68 3.99
CA THR A 85 10.85 9.12 3.84
C THR A 85 10.07 9.84 2.74
N ILE A 86 8.97 9.25 2.28
CA ILE A 86 8.06 9.91 1.33
C ILE A 86 7.47 11.20 1.91
N TYR A 87 7.32 11.31 3.24
CA TYR A 87 6.72 12.48 3.88
C TYR A 87 7.68 13.68 3.97
N ASP A 88 8.99 13.45 3.88
CA ASP A 88 9.97 14.52 3.79
C ASP A 88 9.85 15.26 2.44
N THR A 89 9.37 14.57 1.39
CA THR A 89 9.11 15.17 0.08
C THR A 89 7.67 15.67 -0.05
N LEU A 90 6.69 14.93 0.45
CA LEU A 90 5.26 15.30 0.39
C LEU A 90 4.93 16.52 1.25
N GLY A 91 5.71 16.75 2.33
CA GLY A 91 5.53 17.87 3.25
C GLY A 91 4.39 17.70 4.26
N ALA A 92 4.23 18.71 5.11
CA ALA A 92 3.31 18.68 6.26
C ALA A 92 1.86 18.44 5.87
N LYS A 93 1.42 18.95 4.73
CA LYS A 93 0.04 18.82 4.22
C LYS A 93 -0.44 17.37 4.14
N PHE A 94 0.44 16.46 3.74
CA PHE A 94 0.11 15.04 3.53
C PHE A 94 0.63 14.11 4.63
N LYS A 95 1.15 14.65 5.73
CA LYS A 95 1.73 13.86 6.82
C LYS A 95 0.74 12.88 7.47
N HIS A 96 -0.55 13.20 7.44
CA HIS A 96 -1.62 12.35 7.96
C HIS A 96 -2.10 11.28 6.96
N PHE A 97 -1.79 11.43 5.66
CA PHE A 97 -2.16 10.44 4.64
C PHE A 97 -1.48 9.10 4.87
N ILE A 98 -2.17 8.02 4.49
CA ILE A 98 -1.77 6.63 4.67
C ILE A 98 -1.43 6.07 3.30
N PRO A 99 -0.23 5.51 3.09
CA PRO A 99 0.14 4.92 1.82
C PRO A 99 -0.65 3.63 1.57
N ILE A 100 -1.13 3.47 0.35
CA ILE A 100 -1.83 2.28 -0.13
C ILE A 100 -0.79 1.27 -0.62
N GLY A 101 -0.35 0.42 0.30
CA GLY A 101 0.78 -0.45 0.09
C GLY A 101 2.12 0.29 0.15
N ARG A 102 3.16 -0.34 -0.34
CA ARG A 102 4.52 0.20 -0.32
C ARG A 102 5.22 -0.04 -1.65
N LEU A 103 6.19 0.81 -1.94
CA LEU A 103 7.26 0.57 -2.90
C LEU A 103 8.58 0.54 -2.13
N ASP A 104 9.47 -0.35 -2.50
CA ASP A 104 10.79 -0.48 -1.88
C ASP A 104 11.62 0.81 -2.05
N TYR A 105 12.68 0.95 -1.25
CA TYR A 105 13.62 2.06 -1.30
C TYR A 105 14.18 2.30 -2.72
N ALA A 106 14.56 1.21 -3.40
CA ALA A 106 15.11 1.25 -4.76
C ALA A 106 14.03 1.20 -5.87
N SER A 107 12.74 1.31 -5.53
CA SER A 107 11.63 1.28 -6.48
C SER A 107 10.99 2.65 -6.61
N GLU A 108 10.42 2.95 -7.77
CA GLU A 108 9.83 4.26 -8.08
C GLU A 108 8.43 4.13 -8.73
N GLY A 109 7.75 5.27 -8.92
CA GLY A 109 6.53 5.38 -9.69
C GLY A 109 5.27 5.58 -8.84
N VAL A 110 4.13 5.13 -9.34
CA VAL A 110 2.81 5.37 -8.75
C VAL A 110 2.73 4.82 -7.33
N LEU A 111 2.51 5.69 -6.37
CA LEU A 111 2.13 5.36 -5.00
C LEU A 111 0.87 6.14 -4.66
N LEU A 112 -0.19 5.43 -4.29
CA LEU A 112 -1.43 6.06 -3.83
C LEU A 112 -1.37 6.26 -2.33
N LEU A 113 -1.94 7.38 -1.85
CA LEU A 113 -2.13 7.63 -0.42
C LEU A 113 -3.54 8.15 -0.20
N SER A 114 -4.14 7.82 0.94
CA SER A 114 -5.47 8.30 1.34
C SER A 114 -5.45 8.85 2.77
N ASP A 115 -6.32 9.81 3.06
CA ASP A 115 -6.61 10.27 4.41
C ASP A 115 -7.59 9.35 5.17
N SER A 116 -8.16 8.35 4.49
CA SER A 116 -9.01 7.32 5.07
C SER A 116 -8.28 5.99 5.24
N VAL A 117 -8.24 5.48 6.49
CA VAL A 117 -7.69 4.14 6.81
C VAL A 117 -8.48 3.05 6.12
N GLU A 118 -9.79 3.22 6.02
CA GLU A 118 -10.71 2.26 5.42
C GLU A 118 -10.43 2.11 3.92
N ILE A 119 -10.37 3.23 3.20
CA ILE A 119 -10.02 3.26 1.78
C ILE A 119 -8.62 2.68 1.54
N ALA A 120 -7.64 3.09 2.36
CA ALA A 120 -6.28 2.59 2.23
C ALA A 120 -6.22 1.07 2.41
N ASN A 121 -6.94 0.51 3.39
CA ASN A 121 -7.00 -0.92 3.62
C ASN A 121 -7.74 -1.66 2.50
N ALA A 122 -8.89 -1.16 2.05
CA ALA A 122 -9.66 -1.77 0.97
C ALA A 122 -8.83 -1.88 -0.31
N LEU A 123 -8.15 -0.79 -0.71
CA LEU A 123 -7.31 -0.78 -1.90
C LEU A 123 -6.02 -1.60 -1.76
N MET A 124 -5.43 -1.62 -0.57
CA MET A 124 -4.20 -2.39 -0.31
C MET A 124 -4.43 -3.90 -0.48
N HIS A 125 -5.60 -4.40 -0.04
CA HIS A 125 -5.98 -5.81 -0.11
C HIS A 125 -6.86 -6.15 -1.33
N SER A 126 -6.93 -5.25 -2.30
CA SER A 126 -7.68 -5.46 -3.54
C SER A 126 -6.88 -6.26 -4.56
N ASN A 127 -7.62 -6.87 -5.47
CA ASN A 127 -7.07 -7.52 -6.65
C ASN A 127 -6.90 -6.56 -7.84
N LEU A 128 -6.78 -5.24 -7.57
CA LEU A 128 -6.52 -4.25 -8.58
C LEU A 128 -5.19 -4.52 -9.28
N GLU A 129 -5.19 -4.38 -10.58
CA GLU A 129 -4.00 -4.57 -11.39
C GLU A 129 -2.92 -3.54 -11.07
N ARG A 130 -1.69 -4.02 -11.10
CA ARG A 130 -0.48 -3.21 -10.91
C ARG A 130 0.43 -3.43 -12.11
N THR A 131 0.65 -2.37 -12.87
CA THR A 131 1.53 -2.40 -14.04
C THR A 131 2.91 -1.93 -13.67
N TYR A 132 3.91 -2.74 -13.99
CA TYR A 132 5.32 -2.42 -13.73
C TYR A 132 6.16 -2.46 -15.00
N LYS A 133 7.15 -1.58 -15.07
CA LYS A 133 8.27 -1.67 -15.99
C LYS A 133 9.50 -2.10 -15.22
N LEU A 134 10.17 -3.15 -15.73
CA LEU A 134 11.35 -3.73 -15.09
C LEU A 134 12.55 -3.69 -16.02
N LYS A 135 13.74 -3.59 -15.40
CA LYS A 135 15.03 -3.91 -15.98
C LYS A 135 15.64 -5.03 -15.15
N ILE A 136 15.92 -6.16 -15.75
CA ILE A 136 16.53 -7.31 -15.09
C ILE A 136 17.92 -7.58 -15.69
N LYS A 137 18.79 -8.20 -14.91
CA LYS A 137 20.12 -8.63 -15.34
C LYS A 137 20.01 -9.92 -16.14
N GLY A 138 20.65 -9.96 -17.31
CA GLY A 138 20.67 -11.14 -18.16
C GLY A 138 19.42 -11.33 -19.01
N TYR A 139 19.35 -12.50 -19.64
CA TYR A 139 18.23 -12.89 -20.51
C TYR A 139 16.98 -13.27 -19.74
N ILE A 140 15.81 -13.01 -20.36
CA ILE A 140 14.54 -13.63 -19.99
C ILE A 140 14.52 -15.01 -20.62
N THR A 141 14.55 -16.05 -19.79
CA THR A 141 14.59 -17.45 -20.20
C THR A 141 13.19 -18.02 -20.41
N GLN A 142 13.09 -19.16 -21.12
CA GLN A 142 11.81 -19.85 -21.28
C GLN A 142 11.21 -20.26 -19.93
N LYS A 143 12.01 -20.70 -18.97
CA LYS A 143 11.55 -21.02 -17.60
C LYS A 143 10.87 -19.83 -16.91
N MET A 144 11.41 -18.61 -17.07
CA MET A 144 10.77 -17.39 -16.55
C MET A 144 9.44 -17.12 -17.25
N ILE A 145 9.39 -17.32 -18.57
CA ILE A 145 8.17 -17.14 -19.37
C ILE A 145 7.09 -18.12 -18.93
N ASP A 146 7.43 -19.40 -18.78
CA ASP A 146 6.52 -20.44 -18.32
C ASP A 146 5.99 -20.13 -16.90
N ALA A 147 6.86 -19.66 -16.01
CA ALA A 147 6.48 -19.26 -14.65
C ALA A 147 5.59 -18.00 -14.63
N MET A 148 5.83 -17.02 -15.49
CA MET A 148 4.94 -15.85 -15.63
C MET A 148 3.56 -16.25 -16.17
N THR A 149 3.51 -17.25 -17.06
CA THR A 149 2.27 -17.71 -17.69
C THR A 149 1.43 -18.60 -16.79
N ASN A 150 2.07 -19.52 -16.05
CA ASN A 150 1.38 -20.57 -15.30
C ASN A 150 1.40 -20.35 -13.79
N GLY A 151 2.15 -19.35 -13.31
CA GLY A 151 2.48 -19.22 -11.90
C GLY A 151 3.56 -20.23 -11.47
N ILE A 152 4.06 -20.08 -10.25
CA ILE A 152 5.10 -20.95 -9.70
C ILE A 152 5.08 -20.92 -8.17
N VAL A 153 5.41 -22.07 -7.56
CA VAL A 153 5.73 -22.16 -6.13
C VAL A 153 7.25 -22.20 -6.00
N ILE A 154 7.80 -21.33 -5.18
CA ILE A 154 9.24 -21.25 -4.90
C ILE A 154 9.45 -21.57 -3.43
N ASP A 155 10.13 -22.70 -3.15
CA ASP A 155 10.38 -23.17 -1.79
C ASP A 155 11.46 -22.35 -1.07
N ASP A 156 12.43 -21.80 -1.82
CA ASP A 156 13.41 -20.84 -1.30
C ASP A 156 13.24 -19.47 -1.97
N ALA A 157 12.36 -18.64 -1.43
CA ALA A 157 12.14 -17.27 -1.82
C ALA A 157 12.99 -16.28 -1.00
N SER A 158 14.06 -16.71 -0.35
CA SER A 158 14.99 -15.86 0.41
C SER A 158 15.79 -14.96 -0.51
N LYS A 159 16.16 -15.43 -1.70
CA LYS A 159 16.78 -14.61 -2.75
C LYS A 159 15.86 -13.44 -3.13
N GLY A 160 16.44 -12.25 -3.29
CA GLY A 160 15.67 -11.02 -3.58
C GLY A 160 14.86 -10.49 -2.39
N ALA A 161 14.89 -11.13 -1.24
CA ALA A 161 14.30 -10.69 0.02
C ALA A 161 15.03 -9.49 0.63
N HIS A 162 14.46 -8.90 1.66
CA HIS A 162 15.18 -8.04 2.60
C HIS A 162 15.84 -8.92 3.66
N GLU A 163 17.04 -8.56 4.13
CA GLU A 163 17.83 -9.33 5.12
C GLU A 163 17.04 -9.78 6.34
N LYS A 164 16.09 -8.95 6.81
CA LYS A 164 15.23 -9.24 7.96
C LYS A 164 13.92 -9.97 7.60
N SER A 165 13.80 -10.47 6.37
CA SER A 165 12.58 -11.17 5.95
C SER A 165 12.53 -12.58 6.54
N LYS A 166 11.38 -12.94 7.09
CA LYS A 166 11.09 -14.29 7.59
C LYS A 166 10.36 -15.17 6.54
N ILE A 167 10.12 -14.64 5.34
CA ILE A 167 9.43 -15.38 4.28
C ILE A 167 10.47 -16.28 3.58
N THR A 168 10.31 -17.57 3.73
CA THR A 168 11.18 -18.60 3.12
C THR A 168 10.62 -19.13 1.82
N SER A 169 9.31 -19.32 1.71
CA SER A 169 8.64 -19.80 0.49
C SER A 169 7.62 -18.78 -0.02
N MET A 170 7.31 -18.82 -1.31
CA MET A 170 6.31 -17.95 -1.91
C MET A 170 5.67 -18.60 -3.13
N THR A 171 4.33 -18.56 -3.19
CA THR A 171 3.56 -18.88 -4.38
C THR A 171 3.33 -17.61 -5.19
N PHE A 172 3.61 -17.65 -6.47
CA PHE A 172 3.35 -16.58 -7.43
C PHE A 172 2.19 -17.00 -8.33
N ALA A 173 1.15 -16.19 -8.38
CA ALA A 173 0.07 -16.38 -9.34
C ALA A 173 0.56 -16.10 -10.77
N PRO A 174 -0.11 -16.65 -11.80
CA PRO A 174 0.12 -16.25 -13.17
C PRO A 174 0.05 -14.72 -13.31
N PHE A 175 0.95 -14.14 -14.08
CA PHE A 175 0.86 -12.73 -14.42
C PHE A 175 -0.34 -12.49 -15.34
N ILE A 176 -1.06 -11.40 -15.15
CA ILE A 176 -2.20 -11.04 -16.01
C ILE A 176 -1.72 -10.81 -17.44
N ALA A 177 -0.59 -10.13 -17.60
CA ALA A 177 0.07 -9.95 -18.88
C ALA A 177 1.56 -9.64 -18.69
N TYR A 178 2.34 -9.91 -19.72
CA TYR A 178 3.72 -9.46 -19.81
C TYR A 178 4.06 -9.11 -21.26
N GLN A 179 5.01 -8.18 -21.42
CA GLN A 179 5.56 -7.77 -22.72
C GLN A 179 7.06 -7.62 -22.60
N ILE A 180 7.80 -8.43 -23.31
CA ILE A 180 9.26 -8.33 -23.40
C ILE A 180 9.59 -7.24 -24.41
N GLN A 181 10.19 -6.14 -23.95
CA GLN A 181 10.58 -4.99 -24.76
C GLN A 181 12.01 -5.14 -25.32
N LYS A 182 12.87 -5.78 -24.55
CA LYS A 182 14.25 -6.11 -24.92
C LYS A 182 14.67 -7.39 -24.20
N ASN A 183 15.33 -8.31 -24.91
CA ASN A 183 15.93 -9.51 -24.32
C ASN A 183 17.41 -9.57 -24.71
N ASP A 184 18.32 -9.39 -23.74
CA ASP A 184 19.73 -9.19 -23.98
C ASP A 184 20.55 -9.77 -22.81
N HIS A 185 21.78 -10.25 -23.10
CA HIS A 185 22.63 -10.92 -22.13
C HIS A 185 23.05 -10.01 -20.95
N ASN A 186 23.14 -8.71 -21.15
CA ASN A 186 23.48 -7.77 -20.07
C ASN A 186 22.23 -7.40 -19.28
N TYR A 187 21.21 -6.90 -19.99
CA TYR A 187 19.98 -6.41 -19.36
C TYR A 187 18.76 -6.57 -20.26
N SER A 188 17.76 -7.24 -19.76
CA SER A 188 16.46 -7.33 -20.41
C SER A 188 15.48 -6.31 -19.82
N ARG A 189 14.49 -5.90 -20.61
CA ARG A 189 13.43 -4.97 -20.22
C ARG A 189 12.08 -5.57 -20.53
N LEU A 190 11.17 -5.49 -19.57
CA LEU A 190 9.82 -5.99 -19.74
C LEU A 190 8.81 -5.12 -19.00
N LYS A 191 7.57 -5.18 -19.47
CA LYS A 191 6.38 -4.65 -18.79
C LYS A 191 5.59 -5.84 -18.29
N VAL A 192 5.09 -5.79 -17.05
CA VAL A 192 4.28 -6.86 -16.46
C VAL A 192 3.06 -6.27 -15.76
N ILE A 193 1.97 -7.03 -15.73
CA ILE A 193 0.75 -6.73 -15.00
C ILE A 193 0.49 -7.86 -14.03
N ILE A 194 0.36 -7.53 -12.74
CA ILE A 194 0.04 -8.47 -11.66
C ILE A 194 -1.10 -7.91 -10.81
N THR A 195 -1.85 -8.77 -10.14
CA THR A 195 -2.92 -8.38 -9.19
C THR A 195 -2.47 -8.46 -7.75
N GLU A 196 -1.45 -9.26 -7.47
CA GLU A 196 -0.90 -9.39 -6.14
C GLU A 196 0.11 -8.26 -5.83
N GLY A 197 0.44 -8.10 -4.56
CA GLY A 197 1.41 -7.10 -4.10
C GLY A 197 2.19 -7.64 -2.91
N LYS A 198 2.64 -8.89 -3.01
CA LYS A 198 3.41 -9.57 -1.96
C LYS A 198 4.75 -8.87 -1.71
N ASN A 199 5.34 -9.13 -0.55
CA ASN A 199 6.61 -8.52 -0.18
C ASN A 199 7.69 -8.79 -1.21
N ARG A 200 8.18 -7.73 -1.88
CA ARG A 200 9.24 -7.78 -2.90
C ARG A 200 8.98 -8.80 -4.01
N GLU A 201 7.74 -9.02 -4.34
CA GLU A 201 7.22 -10.09 -5.20
C GLU A 201 8.03 -10.23 -6.50
N LEU A 202 8.08 -9.21 -7.33
CA LEU A 202 8.82 -9.27 -8.60
C LEU A 202 10.34 -9.45 -8.41
N ARG A 203 10.92 -8.90 -7.33
CA ARG A 203 12.34 -9.10 -7.03
C ARG A 203 12.64 -10.54 -6.64
N ARG A 204 11.76 -11.16 -5.84
CA ARG A 204 11.89 -12.59 -5.47
C ARG A 204 11.62 -13.52 -6.64
N PHE A 205 10.59 -13.18 -7.46
CA PHE A 205 10.28 -13.95 -8.65
C PHE A 205 11.51 -14.11 -9.57
N PHE A 206 12.12 -12.99 -9.98
CA PHE A 206 13.28 -13.05 -10.87
C PHE A 206 14.54 -13.59 -10.17
N ALA A 207 14.72 -13.34 -8.88
CA ALA A 207 15.85 -13.87 -8.12
C ALA A 207 15.84 -15.41 -8.00
N ALA A 208 14.67 -16.05 -8.05
CA ALA A 208 14.54 -17.50 -8.09
C ALA A 208 15.12 -18.12 -9.37
N PHE A 209 15.28 -17.32 -10.42
CA PHE A 209 15.95 -17.69 -11.67
C PHE A 209 17.36 -17.10 -11.78
N ASP A 210 17.97 -16.74 -10.65
CA ASP A 210 19.29 -16.13 -10.57
C ASP A 210 19.42 -14.80 -11.35
N SER A 211 18.30 -14.11 -11.56
CA SER A 211 18.24 -12.81 -12.24
C SER A 211 17.87 -11.69 -11.26
N GLU A 212 18.65 -10.61 -11.28
CA GLU A 212 18.44 -9.46 -10.42
C GLU A 212 17.52 -8.41 -11.08
N VAL A 213 16.51 -7.93 -10.36
CA VAL A 213 15.74 -6.74 -10.77
C VAL A 213 16.53 -5.49 -10.43
N VAL A 214 17.22 -4.93 -11.42
CA VAL A 214 18.06 -3.73 -11.30
C VAL A 214 17.21 -2.47 -11.20
N ASP A 215 16.10 -2.41 -11.94
CA ASP A 215 15.20 -1.26 -11.95
C ASP A 215 13.74 -1.70 -11.93
N LEU A 216 12.92 -1.02 -11.12
CA LEU A 216 11.51 -1.31 -10.97
C LEU A 216 10.72 0.00 -10.83
N LYS A 217 9.84 0.23 -11.81
CA LYS A 217 8.93 1.37 -11.82
C LYS A 217 7.49 0.91 -11.91
N ARG A 218 6.65 1.28 -10.93
CA ARG A 218 5.22 1.08 -11.04
C ARG A 218 4.61 2.17 -11.90
N LEU A 219 4.07 1.80 -13.05
CA LEU A 219 3.48 2.72 -14.02
C LEU A 219 2.03 3.04 -13.65
N GLU A 220 1.31 2.04 -13.09
CA GLU A 220 -0.13 2.14 -12.86
C GLU A 220 -0.55 1.27 -11.68
N PHE A 221 -1.60 1.70 -10.98
CA PHE A 221 -2.29 0.97 -9.93
C PHE A 221 -3.80 1.15 -10.11
N GLY A 222 -4.52 0.07 -10.47
CA GLY A 222 -5.97 0.08 -10.64
C GLY A 222 -6.47 1.12 -11.65
N GLY A 223 -5.85 1.23 -12.81
CA GLY A 223 -6.20 2.23 -13.83
C GLY A 223 -5.67 3.64 -13.56
N ILE A 224 -5.07 3.88 -12.39
CA ILE A 224 -4.53 5.20 -12.01
C ILE A 224 -3.05 5.27 -12.39
N SER A 225 -2.69 6.19 -13.28
CA SER A 225 -1.34 6.41 -13.78
C SER A 225 -0.75 7.76 -13.35
N LEU A 226 0.52 7.98 -13.67
CA LEU A 226 1.20 9.24 -13.34
C LEU A 226 0.70 10.43 -14.16
N ASN A 227 0.22 10.24 -15.40
CA ASN A 227 -0.24 11.31 -16.29
C ASN A 227 0.78 12.48 -16.38
N ASN A 228 2.05 12.17 -16.68
CA ASN A 228 3.16 13.13 -16.74
C ASN A 228 3.52 13.81 -15.41
N LEU A 229 3.05 13.30 -14.27
CA LEU A 229 3.40 13.81 -12.94
C LEU A 229 4.93 13.67 -12.74
N PRO A 230 5.67 14.77 -12.51
CA PRO A 230 7.11 14.70 -12.30
C PRO A 230 7.49 13.88 -11.06
N SER A 231 8.70 13.31 -11.04
CA SER A 231 9.22 12.56 -9.90
C SER A 231 9.24 13.43 -8.64
N GLY A 232 8.81 12.87 -7.50
CA GLY A 232 8.71 13.58 -6.22
C GLY A 232 7.50 14.53 -6.11
N LYS A 233 6.62 14.57 -7.10
CA LYS A 233 5.39 15.39 -7.06
C LYS A 233 4.17 14.53 -6.78
N SER A 234 3.11 15.19 -6.29
CA SER A 234 1.80 14.58 -6.04
C SER A 234 0.68 15.36 -6.74
N ARG A 235 -0.41 14.64 -7.04
CA ARG A 235 -1.67 15.21 -7.54
C ARG A 235 -2.86 14.53 -6.88
N TYR A 236 -3.98 15.19 -6.87
CA TYR A 236 -5.26 14.55 -6.55
C TYR A 236 -5.71 13.66 -7.70
N LEU A 237 -6.60 12.71 -7.41
CA LEU A 237 -7.29 11.94 -8.46
C LEU A 237 -8.16 12.88 -9.30
N SER A 238 -8.32 12.56 -10.58
CA SER A 238 -9.33 13.18 -11.44
C SER A 238 -10.74 12.71 -11.05
N LYS A 239 -11.77 13.41 -11.54
CA LYS A 239 -13.17 13.01 -11.32
C LYS A 239 -13.46 11.60 -11.85
N GLU A 240 -12.88 11.25 -12.98
CA GLU A 240 -13.03 9.94 -13.61
C GLU A 240 -12.32 8.84 -12.79
N GLU A 241 -11.08 9.09 -12.34
CA GLU A 241 -10.35 8.16 -11.47
C GLU A 241 -11.11 7.93 -10.15
N TYR A 242 -11.71 8.97 -9.56
CA TYR A 242 -12.58 8.82 -8.38
C TYR A 242 -13.83 8.00 -8.67
N LYS A 243 -14.47 8.20 -9.84
CA LYS A 243 -15.65 7.43 -10.23
C LYS A 243 -15.31 5.95 -10.36
N ASN A 244 -14.26 5.61 -11.10
CA ASN A 244 -13.83 4.23 -11.31
C ASN A 244 -13.42 3.56 -9.98
N LEU A 245 -12.75 4.29 -9.11
CA LEU A 245 -12.37 3.79 -7.78
C LEU A 245 -13.59 3.49 -6.90
N ARG A 246 -14.61 4.35 -6.93
CA ARG A 246 -15.87 4.14 -6.19
C ARG A 246 -16.63 2.93 -6.71
N GLU A 247 -16.74 2.78 -8.02
CA GLU A 247 -17.41 1.63 -8.64
C GLU A 247 -16.72 0.32 -8.25
N PHE A 248 -15.39 0.30 -8.29
CA PHE A 248 -14.61 -0.85 -7.84
C PHE A 248 -14.88 -1.18 -6.37
N LEU A 249 -14.82 -0.20 -5.47
CA LEU A 249 -15.01 -0.41 -4.04
C LEU A 249 -16.43 -0.88 -3.68
N LYS A 250 -17.45 -0.44 -4.42
CA LYS A 250 -18.84 -0.92 -4.29
C LYS A 250 -18.98 -2.39 -4.73
N ASN A 251 -18.42 -2.72 -5.88
CA ASN A 251 -18.54 -4.08 -6.47
C ASN A 251 -17.75 -5.13 -5.67
N ASP A 252 -16.66 -4.74 -5.02
CA ASP A 252 -15.84 -5.63 -4.19
C ASP A 252 -16.46 -5.85 -2.78
N GLY A 253 -17.62 -5.23 -2.50
CA GLY A 253 -18.38 -5.38 -1.23
C GLY A 253 -17.64 -4.90 0.02
N LYS A 254 -16.53 -4.18 -0.15
CA LYS A 254 -15.64 -3.77 0.94
C LYS A 254 -16.03 -2.45 1.57
N ILE A 255 -16.91 -1.67 0.93
CA ILE A 255 -17.39 -0.40 1.45
C ILE A 255 -18.87 -0.23 1.08
N ASP A 256 -19.72 -0.23 2.10
CA ASP A 256 -21.14 0.03 1.98
C ASP A 256 -21.39 1.54 1.92
N ASN A 257 -22.26 1.96 1.02
CA ASN A 257 -22.98 3.25 0.87
C ASN A 257 -22.38 4.60 1.33
N SER A 258 -21.18 4.68 1.86
CA SER A 258 -20.55 5.92 2.34
C SER A 258 -20.04 6.86 1.22
N PHE A 259 -20.35 6.55 -0.04
CA PHE A 259 -19.97 7.32 -1.20
C PHE A 259 -21.16 8.03 -1.84
N LYS A 260 -21.80 8.93 -1.12
CA LYS A 260 -22.69 9.91 -1.78
C LYS A 260 -21.85 11.09 -2.27
N ALA A 261 -22.07 11.42 -3.57
CA ALA A 261 -21.42 12.49 -4.32
C ALA A 261 -21.60 13.87 -3.67
#